data_f6d6a3f0fb0567327ce5ce648666c03a
#
_entry.id   f6d6a3f0fb0567327ce5ce648666c03a
#
_cell.length_a   1.000
_cell.length_b   1.000
_cell.length_c   1.000
_cell.angle_alpha   90.00
_cell.angle_beta   90.00
_cell.angle_gamma   90.00
#
_symmetry.space_group_name_H-M   'P 1'
#
loop_
_entity.id
_entity.type
_entity.pdbx_description
1 polymer ?
#
loop_
_entity_poly.entity_id
_entity_poly.type
_entity_poly.pdbx_seq_one_letter_code
_entity_poly.pdbx_strand_id
1 'polypeptide(L)'
;MAGKQAVILLSGGIDSATAGAMARQEGFEIHALSFRYGQRHERELEAAKKIAAFLGAASHRVMEFDMRVIGGSALTDRIDVPKGRSADEIADGIPITYVPARNTIFLSFALALAERLEAEDIFFGANQLDYSGYPDCREEY
;
A
#
# COMPACT_ATOMS: atom_id res chain seq x y z
N MET A 1 9.40 -3.02 -28.65
CA MET A 1 8.25 -3.80 -28.19
C MET A 1 7.92 -3.40 -26.75
N ALA A 2 6.70 -2.94 -26.51
CA ALA A 2 6.30 -2.60 -25.15
C ALA A 2 6.30 -3.88 -24.31
N GLY A 3 6.98 -3.85 -23.16
CA GLY A 3 6.92 -4.94 -22.20
C GLY A 3 5.53 -5.05 -21.58
N LYS A 4 5.31 -6.12 -20.80
CA LYS A 4 4.08 -6.25 -20.03
C LYS A 4 3.99 -5.09 -19.05
N GLN A 5 2.78 -4.56 -18.87
CA GLN A 5 2.51 -3.50 -17.92
C GLN A 5 2.03 -4.08 -16.60
N ALA A 6 2.42 -3.46 -15.51
CA ALA A 6 1.98 -3.82 -14.17
C ALA A 6 1.64 -2.58 -13.36
N VAL A 7 0.60 -2.68 -12.54
CA VAL A 7 0.27 -1.66 -11.56
C VAL A 7 0.93 -2.04 -10.23
N ILE A 8 1.63 -1.10 -9.62
CA ILE A 8 2.31 -1.30 -8.34
C ILE A 8 1.66 -0.38 -7.31
N LEU A 9 1.15 -0.96 -6.24
CA LEU A 9 0.71 -0.18 -5.08
C LEU A 9 1.95 0.24 -4.30
N LEU A 10 2.22 1.53 -4.25
CA LEU A 10 3.43 2.09 -3.68
C LEU A 10 3.11 2.99 -2.51
N SER A 11 3.45 2.54 -1.30
CA SER A 11 3.16 3.26 -0.05
C SER A 11 4.32 4.11 0.47
N GLY A 12 5.51 3.91 -0.06
CA GLY A 12 6.72 4.49 0.49
C GLY A 12 7.43 3.61 1.52
N GLY A 13 6.82 2.49 1.91
CA GLY A 13 7.42 1.50 2.80
C GLY A 13 8.27 0.49 2.04
N ILE A 14 9.04 -0.29 2.81
CA ILE A 14 10.00 -1.23 2.24
C ILE A 14 9.33 -2.39 1.49
N ASP A 15 8.19 -2.87 1.97
CA ASP A 15 7.52 -4.02 1.35
C ASP A 15 6.98 -3.66 -0.04
N SER A 16 6.37 -2.49 -0.18
CA SER A 16 5.88 -2.03 -1.47
C SER A 16 7.03 -1.70 -2.43
N ALA A 17 8.11 -1.13 -1.91
CA ALA A 17 9.30 -0.86 -2.72
C ALA A 17 9.93 -2.17 -3.24
N THR A 18 9.97 -3.20 -2.41
CA THR A 18 10.47 -4.52 -2.79
C THR A 18 9.59 -5.15 -3.87
N ALA A 19 8.27 -5.08 -3.71
CA ALA A 19 7.33 -5.58 -4.72
C ALA A 19 7.54 -4.87 -6.06
N GLY A 20 7.72 -3.55 -6.05
CA GLY A 20 8.02 -2.77 -7.25
C GLY A 20 9.35 -3.17 -7.90
N ALA A 21 10.39 -3.38 -7.10
CA ALA A 21 11.68 -3.81 -7.59
C ALA A 21 11.63 -5.19 -8.24
N MET A 22 10.85 -6.10 -7.67
CA MET A 22 10.64 -7.43 -8.23
C MET A 22 9.92 -7.35 -9.58
N ALA A 23 8.89 -6.53 -9.69
CA ALA A 23 8.18 -6.32 -10.95
C ALA A 23 9.12 -5.76 -12.02
N ARG A 24 9.95 -4.79 -11.66
CA ARG A 24 10.94 -4.24 -12.59
C ARG A 24 11.94 -5.29 -13.04
N GLN A 25 12.42 -6.11 -12.10
CA GLN A 25 13.38 -7.18 -12.41
C GLN A 25 12.78 -8.21 -13.39
N GLU A 26 11.48 -8.46 -13.29
CA GLU A 26 10.77 -9.35 -14.20
C GLU A 26 10.47 -8.71 -15.56
N GLY A 27 10.85 -7.46 -15.78
CA GLY A 27 10.72 -6.78 -17.06
C GLY A 27 9.41 -6.04 -17.28
N PHE A 28 8.62 -5.82 -16.24
CA PHE A 28 7.37 -5.07 -16.36
C PHE A 28 7.64 -3.58 -16.53
N GLU A 29 6.81 -2.95 -17.36
CA GLU A 29 6.66 -1.50 -17.36
C GLU A 29 5.76 -1.13 -16.19
N ILE A 30 6.29 -0.32 -15.27
CA ILE A 30 5.66 -0.06 -13.97
C ILE A 30 4.80 1.21 -14.02
N HIS A 31 3.55 1.07 -13.57
CA HIS A 31 2.66 2.19 -13.28
C HIS A 31 2.37 2.21 -11.78
N ALA A 32 2.95 3.17 -11.08
CA ALA A 32 2.81 3.27 -9.64
C ALA A 32 1.52 3.97 -9.25
N LEU A 33 0.87 3.47 -8.21
CA LEU A 33 -0.34 4.05 -7.63
C LEU A 33 -0.13 4.18 -6.14
N SER A 34 -0.28 5.39 -5.64
CA SER A 34 -0.19 5.71 -4.22
C SER A 34 -1.49 6.36 -3.75
N PHE A 35 -1.69 6.43 -2.44
CA PHE A 35 -2.94 6.91 -1.87
C PHE A 35 -2.70 7.95 -0.80
N ARG A 36 -3.50 9.02 -0.85
CA ARG A 36 -3.67 9.95 0.25
C ARG A 36 -5.07 9.74 0.81
N TYR A 37 -5.18 9.14 1.99
CA TYR A 37 -6.46 8.68 2.53
C TYR A 37 -6.77 9.26 3.92
N GLY A 38 -6.15 10.40 4.27
CA GLY A 38 -6.35 11.05 5.55
C GLY A 38 -5.38 10.59 6.64
N GLN A 39 -4.30 9.91 6.27
CA GLN A 39 -3.25 9.54 7.21
C GLN A 39 -2.57 10.78 7.81
N ARG A 40 -2.12 10.67 9.07
CA ARG A 40 -1.54 11.80 9.82
C ARG A 40 -0.25 12.35 9.21
N HIS A 41 0.55 11.50 8.54
CA HIS A 41 1.86 11.85 8.02
C HIS A 41 1.94 11.62 6.53
N GLU A 42 2.42 12.62 5.80
CA GLU A 42 2.57 12.56 4.35
C GLU A 42 3.98 12.15 3.90
N ARG A 43 4.87 11.85 4.85
CA ARG A 43 6.25 11.42 4.52
C ARG A 43 6.29 10.19 3.63
N GLU A 44 5.30 9.32 3.79
CA GLU A 44 5.18 8.11 2.97
C GLU A 44 4.97 8.45 1.49
N LEU A 45 4.18 9.49 1.19
CA LEU A 45 3.96 9.92 -0.18
C LEU A 45 5.22 10.51 -0.81
N GLU A 46 6.00 11.26 -0.04
CA GLU A 46 7.29 11.78 -0.51
C GLU A 46 8.27 10.64 -0.80
N ALA A 47 8.33 9.64 0.09
CA ALA A 47 9.12 8.44 -0.12
C ALA A 47 8.65 7.67 -1.36
N ALA A 48 7.34 7.52 -1.53
CA ALA A 48 6.76 6.84 -2.69
C ALA A 48 7.16 7.50 -4.01
N LYS A 49 7.16 8.83 -4.06
CA LYS A 49 7.59 9.58 -5.24
C LYS A 49 9.06 9.29 -5.60
N LYS A 50 9.92 9.26 -4.59
CA LYS A 50 11.34 8.95 -4.77
C LYS A 50 11.54 7.51 -5.25
N ILE A 51 10.81 6.58 -4.68
CA ILE A 51 10.89 5.17 -5.06
C ILE A 51 10.37 4.97 -6.49
N ALA A 52 9.26 5.61 -6.85
CA ALA A 52 8.72 5.54 -8.21
C ALA A 52 9.75 6.04 -9.23
N ALA A 53 10.43 7.14 -8.94
CA ALA A 53 11.49 7.67 -9.80
C ALA A 53 12.67 6.69 -9.89
N PHE A 54 13.09 6.13 -8.77
CA PHE A 54 14.19 5.16 -8.72
C PHE A 54 13.87 3.91 -9.53
N LEU A 55 12.62 3.43 -9.46
CA LEU A 55 12.17 2.26 -10.20
C LEU A 55 11.96 2.54 -11.70
N GLY A 56 12.05 3.79 -12.11
CA GLY A 56 11.80 4.16 -13.51
C GLY A 56 10.35 3.96 -13.91
N ALA A 57 9.40 4.23 -13.01
CA ALA A 57 7.98 4.07 -13.28
C ALA A 57 7.55 4.93 -14.47
N ALA A 58 6.78 4.36 -15.38
CA ALA A 58 6.24 5.06 -16.54
C ALA A 58 5.21 6.11 -16.12
N SER A 59 4.51 5.88 -15.02
CA SER A 59 3.61 6.86 -14.42
C SER A 59 3.53 6.67 -12.91
N HIS A 60 3.18 7.73 -12.21
CA HIS A 60 2.90 7.66 -10.77
C HIS A 60 1.65 8.50 -10.49
N ARG A 61 0.59 7.86 -10.08
CA ARG A 61 -0.67 8.50 -9.74
C ARG A 61 -0.90 8.46 -8.24
N VAL A 62 -1.45 9.53 -7.70
CA VAL A 62 -1.87 9.60 -6.30
C VAL A 62 -3.39 9.76 -6.28
N MET A 63 -4.07 8.77 -5.72
CA MET A 63 -5.51 8.80 -5.53
C MET A 63 -5.82 9.38 -4.16
N GLU A 64 -6.69 10.38 -4.10
CA GLU A 64 -7.06 11.02 -2.85
C GLU A 64 -8.49 10.64 -2.44
N PHE A 65 -8.66 10.25 -1.19
CA PHE A 65 -9.95 10.05 -0.56
C PHE A 65 -9.75 10.12 0.96
N ASP A 66 -10.83 10.18 1.72
CA ASP A 66 -10.73 10.42 3.16
C ASP A 66 -11.32 9.28 3.97
N MET A 67 -10.45 8.41 4.48
CA MET A 67 -10.84 7.28 5.35
C MET A 67 -11.28 7.74 6.75
N ARG A 68 -11.05 9.00 7.11
CA ARG A 68 -11.52 9.53 8.40
C ARG A 68 -13.04 9.53 8.49
N VAL A 69 -13.73 9.55 7.36
CA VAL A 69 -15.20 9.42 7.30
C VAL A 69 -15.65 8.09 7.89
N ILE A 70 -14.87 7.02 7.69
CA ILE A 70 -15.13 5.70 8.25
C ILE A 70 -14.65 5.62 9.70
N GLY A 71 -13.44 6.14 9.96
CA GLY A 71 -12.86 6.18 11.30
C GLY A 71 -12.35 4.82 11.78
N GLY A 72 -12.14 4.72 13.07
CA GLY A 72 -11.77 3.47 13.73
C GLY A 72 -10.29 3.12 13.70
N SER A 73 -9.41 4.03 13.26
CA SER A 73 -7.97 3.79 13.24
C SER A 73 -7.17 4.93 13.86
N ALA A 74 -6.12 4.60 14.59
CA ALA A 74 -5.17 5.59 15.12
C ALA A 74 -4.40 6.30 14.00
N LEU A 75 -4.35 5.76 12.80
CA LEU A 75 -3.68 6.39 11.64
C LEU A 75 -4.54 7.48 11.00
N THR A 76 -5.86 7.43 11.17
CA THR A 76 -6.81 8.39 10.57
C THR A 76 -7.57 9.21 11.60
N ASP A 77 -7.78 8.68 12.82
CA ASP A 77 -8.51 9.34 13.89
C ASP A 77 -7.55 10.04 14.87
N ARG A 78 -8.13 10.80 15.83
CA ARG A 78 -7.39 11.42 16.93
C ARG A 78 -7.15 10.43 18.08
N ILE A 79 -6.84 9.19 17.75
CA ILE A 79 -6.52 8.13 18.69
C ILE A 79 -5.00 8.05 18.77
N ASP A 80 -4.45 8.00 19.99
CA ASP A 80 -3.00 7.86 20.15
C ASP A 80 -2.54 6.50 19.64
N VAL A 81 -1.45 6.53 18.86
CA VAL A 81 -0.83 5.29 18.39
C VAL A 81 -0.13 4.63 19.58
N PRO A 82 -0.46 3.37 19.92
CA PRO A 82 0.19 2.66 21.01
C PRO A 82 1.69 2.54 20.77
N LYS A 83 2.47 2.87 21.81
CA LYS A 83 3.94 2.78 21.78
C LYS A 83 4.42 1.87 22.91
N GLY A 84 5.54 1.20 22.69
CA GLY A 84 6.14 0.35 23.70
C GLY A 84 5.40 -0.96 23.98
N ARG A 85 4.52 -1.37 23.10
CA ARG A 85 3.84 -2.67 23.21
C ARG A 85 4.84 -3.80 22.98
N SER A 86 4.71 -4.87 23.77
CA SER A 86 5.50 -6.08 23.55
C SER A 86 5.08 -6.79 22.27
N ALA A 87 5.93 -7.70 21.78
CA ALA A 87 5.62 -8.49 20.60
C ALA A 87 4.33 -9.31 20.80
N ASP A 88 4.10 -9.84 21.99
CA ASP A 88 2.91 -10.59 22.34
C ASP A 88 1.66 -9.71 22.28
N GLU A 89 1.74 -8.49 22.79
CA GLU A 89 0.64 -7.53 22.73
C GLU A 89 0.34 -7.12 21.28
N ILE A 90 1.37 -6.95 20.47
CA ILE A 90 1.22 -6.60 19.05
C ILE A 90 0.57 -7.75 18.28
N ALA A 91 0.89 -8.99 18.62
CA ALA A 91 0.35 -10.17 17.95
C ALA A 91 -1.09 -10.53 18.40
N ASP A 92 -1.58 -9.95 19.51
CA ASP A 92 -2.87 -10.27 20.10
C ASP A 92 -3.96 -9.34 19.56
N GLY A 93 -4.88 -9.92 18.74
CA GLY A 93 -6.02 -9.21 18.18
C GLY A 93 -5.69 -8.27 17.00
N ILE A 94 -6.70 -7.51 16.61
CA ILE A 94 -6.58 -6.52 15.52
C ILE A 94 -6.09 -5.19 16.10
N PRO A 95 -4.94 -4.68 15.62
CA PRO A 95 -4.38 -3.43 16.15
C PRO A 95 -5.28 -2.22 15.89
N ILE A 96 -5.21 -1.24 16.80
CA ILE A 96 -5.93 0.04 16.66
C ILE A 96 -5.47 0.84 15.44
N THR A 97 -4.29 0.55 14.90
CA THR A 97 -3.75 1.17 13.69
C THR A 97 -4.34 0.59 12.41
N TYR A 98 -5.12 -0.50 12.50
CA TYR A 98 -5.77 -1.08 11.34
C TYR A 98 -6.77 -0.09 10.72
N VAL A 99 -6.59 0.23 9.43
CA VAL A 99 -7.56 1.01 8.66
C VAL A 99 -8.48 0.01 7.97
N PRO A 100 -9.78 0.02 8.29
CA PRO A 100 -10.69 -1.03 7.83
C PRO A 100 -10.65 -1.25 6.32
N ALA A 101 -10.38 -2.48 5.90
CA ALA A 101 -10.35 -2.93 4.51
C ALA A 101 -9.47 -2.10 3.57
N ARG A 102 -8.40 -1.45 4.09
CA ARG A 102 -7.53 -0.57 3.31
C ARG A 102 -6.96 -1.25 2.07
N ASN A 103 -6.39 -2.46 2.21
CA ASN A 103 -5.82 -3.18 1.07
C ASN A 103 -6.90 -3.53 0.04
N THR A 104 -8.09 -3.90 0.48
CA THR A 104 -9.22 -4.18 -0.41
C THR A 104 -9.59 -2.95 -1.23
N ILE A 105 -9.67 -1.78 -0.59
CA ILE A 105 -9.98 -0.51 -1.25
C ILE A 105 -8.88 -0.17 -2.26
N PHE A 106 -7.62 -0.28 -1.86
CA PHE A 106 -6.47 0.02 -2.72
C PHE A 106 -6.43 -0.92 -3.93
N LEU A 107 -6.67 -2.21 -3.73
CA LEU A 107 -6.68 -3.18 -4.81
C LEU A 107 -7.83 -2.95 -5.78
N SER A 108 -8.96 -2.46 -5.31
CA SER A 108 -10.09 -2.10 -6.17
C SER A 108 -9.72 -0.95 -7.12
N PHE A 109 -9.05 0.08 -6.62
CA PHE A 109 -8.54 1.16 -7.45
C PHE A 109 -7.44 0.69 -8.41
N ALA A 110 -6.55 -0.19 -7.92
CA ALA A 110 -5.50 -0.76 -8.75
C ALA A 110 -6.08 -1.57 -9.91
N LEU A 111 -7.15 -2.33 -9.65
CA LEU A 111 -7.85 -3.09 -10.67
C LEU A 111 -8.43 -2.17 -11.75
N ALA A 112 -9.07 -1.08 -11.35
CA ALA A 112 -9.60 -0.11 -12.29
C ALA A 112 -8.50 0.50 -13.17
N LEU A 113 -7.37 0.84 -12.57
CA LEU A 113 -6.23 1.36 -13.31
C LEU A 113 -5.63 0.32 -14.26
N ALA A 114 -5.48 -0.92 -13.78
CA ALA A 114 -4.98 -2.01 -14.60
C ALA A 114 -5.87 -2.25 -15.82
N GLU A 115 -7.18 -2.24 -15.63
CA GLU A 115 -8.14 -2.37 -16.72
C GLU A 115 -7.99 -1.24 -17.73
N ARG A 116 -7.85 0.00 -17.27
CA ARG A 116 -7.65 1.17 -18.13
C ARG A 116 -6.35 1.09 -18.94
N LEU A 117 -5.30 0.53 -18.38
CA LEU A 117 -3.99 0.41 -18.99
C LEU A 117 -3.79 -0.90 -19.75
N GLU A 118 -4.77 -1.80 -19.71
CA GLU A 118 -4.67 -3.15 -20.25
C GLU A 118 -3.52 -3.93 -19.60
N ALA A 119 -3.27 -3.70 -18.29
CA ALA A 119 -2.31 -4.43 -17.52
C ALA A 119 -2.97 -5.65 -16.87
N GLU A 120 -2.26 -6.76 -16.84
CA GLU A 120 -2.80 -8.02 -16.28
C GLU A 120 -2.25 -8.32 -14.88
N ASP A 121 -1.27 -7.55 -14.42
CA ASP A 121 -0.56 -7.82 -13.19
C ASP A 121 -0.64 -6.63 -12.24
N ILE A 122 -0.86 -6.92 -10.96
CA ILE A 122 -0.86 -5.95 -9.87
C ILE A 122 0.09 -6.49 -8.80
N PHE A 123 1.02 -5.65 -8.35
CA PHE A 123 1.95 -5.99 -7.29
C PHE A 123 1.65 -5.13 -6.06
N PHE A 124 1.62 -5.75 -4.90
CA PHE A 124 1.48 -5.03 -3.64
C PHE A 124 2.24 -5.75 -2.53
N GLY A 125 2.64 -4.99 -1.51
CA GLY A 125 3.45 -5.52 -0.43
C GLY A 125 2.61 -5.80 0.82
N ALA A 126 1.89 -6.91 0.84
CA ALA A 126 1.25 -7.42 2.05
C ALA A 126 2.14 -8.49 2.66
N ASN A 127 2.34 -8.44 3.98
CA ASN A 127 3.19 -9.38 4.68
C ASN A 127 2.42 -10.03 5.83
N GLN A 128 2.15 -11.32 5.70
CA GLN A 128 1.46 -12.11 6.71
C GLN A 128 2.21 -12.14 8.04
N LEU A 129 3.53 -12.08 8.00
CA LEU A 129 4.38 -12.09 9.18
C LEU A 129 4.56 -10.71 9.81
N ASP A 130 3.90 -9.69 9.26
CA ASP A 130 3.90 -8.36 9.84
C ASP A 130 3.29 -8.42 11.24
N TYR A 131 3.96 -7.81 12.22
CA TYR A 131 3.51 -7.75 13.60
C TYR A 131 2.22 -6.94 13.78
N SER A 132 1.71 -6.33 12.71
CA SER A 132 0.46 -5.56 12.76
C SER A 132 -0.78 -6.41 13.03
N GLY A 133 -0.80 -7.69 12.59
CA GLY A 133 -1.99 -8.54 12.69
C GLY A 133 -3.17 -8.09 11.85
N TYR A 134 -2.93 -7.33 10.80
CA TYR A 134 -4.00 -6.78 9.95
C TYR A 134 -4.71 -7.90 9.17
N PRO A 135 -6.05 -7.94 9.21
CA PRO A 135 -6.81 -8.98 8.49
C PRO A 135 -6.53 -9.03 7.00
N ASP A 136 -6.30 -7.88 6.36
CA ASP A 136 -6.05 -7.77 4.92
C ASP A 136 -4.58 -7.97 4.54
N CYS A 137 -3.76 -8.47 5.47
CA CYS A 137 -2.38 -8.90 5.22
C CYS A 137 -2.21 -10.39 5.45
N ARG A 138 -3.28 -11.13 5.77
CA ARG A 138 -3.23 -12.57 6.03
C ARG A 138 -3.19 -13.37 4.74
N GLU A 139 -2.67 -14.60 4.84
CA GLU A 139 -2.58 -15.51 3.69
C GLU A 139 -3.96 -15.77 3.06
N GLU A 140 -4.99 -15.90 3.89
CA GLU A 140 -6.36 -16.17 3.45
C GLU A 140 -6.98 -15.01 2.67
N TYR A 141 -6.40 -13.83 2.78
CA TYR A 141 -6.86 -12.65 2.05
C TYR A 141 -6.52 -12.75 0.57
#